data_9030e57f4c387c547a12a247fe268861
#
_entry.id   9030e57f4c387c547a12a247fe268861
#
_cell.length_a   1.000
_cell.length_b   1.000
_cell.length_c   1.000
_cell.angle_alpha   90.00
_cell.angle_beta   90.00
_cell.angle_gamma   90.00
#
_symmetry.space_group_name_H-M   'P 1'
#
loop_
_entity.id
_entity.type
_entity.pdbx_description
1 polymer ?
#
loop_
_entity_poly.entity_id
_entity_poly.type
_entity_poly.pdbx_seq_one_letter_code
_entity_poly.pdbx_strand_id
1 'polypeptide(L)' 'MDVNIYPNPTANYLFIEGNKNPLAISIYNLLGTEVVSEFNTHKIEVSELSKGVYIINVSDGVSQTNKKFIKN' A
#
# COMPACT_ATOMS: atom_id res chain seq x y z
N MET A 1 -1.16 -9.53 10.97
CA MET A 1 -2.11 -8.43 10.67
C MET A 1 -2.92 -8.79 9.45
N ASP A 2 -4.22 -8.55 9.52
CA ASP A 2 -5.13 -8.93 8.45
C ASP A 2 -5.83 -7.67 7.91
N VAL A 3 -5.42 -7.23 6.73
CA VAL A 3 -5.98 -6.05 6.09
C VAL A 3 -6.34 -6.36 4.64
N ASN A 4 -7.32 -5.64 4.12
CA ASN A 4 -7.71 -5.68 2.72
C ASN A 4 -7.19 -4.43 2.02
N ILE A 5 -6.65 -4.61 0.83
CA ILE A 5 -6.15 -3.55 -0.02
C ILE A 5 -7.01 -3.55 -1.29
N TYR A 6 -7.63 -2.41 -1.60
CA TYR A 6 -8.49 -2.36 -2.78
C TYR A 6 -8.52 -0.96 -3.37
N PRO A 7 -8.91 -0.82 -4.64
CA PRO A 7 -9.12 -1.87 -5.62
C PRO A 7 -7.79 -2.44 -6.11
N ASN A 8 -7.82 -3.62 -6.69
CA ASN A 8 -6.64 -4.25 -7.28
C ASN A 8 -7.10 -5.00 -8.54
N PRO A 9 -6.77 -4.53 -9.76
CA PRO A 9 -5.85 -3.40 -10.05
C PRO A 9 -6.42 -2.03 -9.69
N THR A 10 -5.53 -1.08 -9.52
CA THR A 10 -5.90 0.29 -9.17
C THR A 10 -5.32 1.29 -10.17
N ALA A 11 -6.01 2.41 -10.35
CA ALA A 11 -5.52 3.49 -11.20
C ALA A 11 -5.09 4.71 -10.39
N ASN A 12 -5.86 5.10 -9.38
CA ASN A 12 -5.64 6.36 -8.67
C ASN A 12 -5.36 6.20 -7.19
N TYR A 13 -6.09 5.35 -6.49
CA TYR A 13 -6.01 5.24 -5.05
C TYR A 13 -6.02 3.79 -4.61
N LEU A 14 -5.39 3.53 -3.47
CA LEU A 14 -5.55 2.28 -2.73
C LEU A 14 -6.15 2.61 -1.37
N PHE A 15 -7.09 1.78 -0.95
CA PHE A 15 -7.70 1.86 0.37
C PHE A 15 -7.26 0.66 1.19
N ILE A 16 -7.01 0.90 2.48
CA ILE A 16 -6.60 -0.15 3.41
C ILE A 16 -7.69 -0.30 4.45
N GLU A 17 -8.24 -1.51 4.57
CA GLU A 17 -9.35 -1.80 5.46
C GLU A 17 -9.00 -2.97 6.37
N GLY A 18 -9.51 -2.94 7.58
CA GLY A 18 -9.36 -4.07 8.51
C GLY A 18 -8.53 -3.76 9.74
N ASN A 19 -7.95 -2.56 9.84
CA ASN A 19 -7.17 -2.14 11.00
C ASN A 19 -7.40 -0.66 11.24
N LYS A 20 -7.78 -0.30 12.47
CA LYS A 20 -8.12 1.09 12.84
C LYS A 20 -6.97 1.83 13.49
N ASN A 21 -5.87 1.16 13.77
CA ASN A 21 -4.69 1.81 14.35
C ASN A 21 -4.03 2.71 13.31
N PRO A 22 -3.24 3.71 13.74
CA PRO A 22 -2.41 4.45 12.80
C PRO A 22 -1.50 3.50 12.03
N LEU A 23 -1.48 3.63 10.70
CA LEU A 23 -0.74 2.73 9.84
C LEU A 23 0.44 3.45 9.20
N ALA A 24 1.58 2.76 9.14
CA ALA A 24 2.72 3.17 8.34
C ALA A 24 2.67 2.38 7.04
N ILE A 25 2.68 3.09 5.91
CA ILE A 25 2.50 2.49 4.60
C ILE A 25 3.74 2.76 3.77
N SER A 26 4.31 1.71 3.19
CA SER A 26 5.42 1.84 2.24
C SER A 26 5.09 1.03 1.00
N ILE A 27 5.34 1.61 -0.17
CA ILE A 27 5.15 0.91 -1.44
C ILE A 27 6.50 0.81 -2.13
N TYR A 28 6.81 -0.39 -2.60
CA TYR A 28 8.07 -0.70 -3.27
C TYR A 28 7.80 -1.20 -4.68
N ASN A 29 8.68 -0.82 -5.61
CA ASN A 29 8.66 -1.44 -6.93
C ASN A 29 9.37 -2.80 -6.86
N LEU A 30 9.41 -3.53 -7.97
CA LEU A 30 9.99 -4.86 -7.99
C LEU A 30 11.51 -4.87 -7.83
N LEU A 31 12.15 -3.71 -7.98
CA LEU A 31 13.59 -3.58 -7.72
C LEU A 31 13.87 -3.34 -6.24
N GLY A 32 12.83 -3.19 -5.42
CA GLY A 32 12.99 -2.95 -3.99
C GLY A 32 13.13 -1.49 -3.62
N THR A 33 12.91 -0.57 -4.57
CA THR A 33 12.96 0.87 -4.28
C THR A 33 11.64 1.32 -3.69
N GLU A 34 11.69 2.03 -2.57
CA GLU A 34 10.51 2.62 -1.97
C GLU A 34 10.06 3.82 -2.80
N VAL A 35 8.82 3.76 -3.29
CA VAL A 35 8.28 4.79 -4.16
C VAL A 35 7.20 5.62 -3.48
N VAL A 36 6.61 5.13 -2.39
CA VAL A 36 5.63 5.87 -1.58
C VAL A 36 5.89 5.54 -0.12
N SER A 37 5.78 6.56 0.74
CA SER A 37 5.87 6.40 2.19
C SER A 37 4.86 7.33 2.83
N GLU A 38 3.91 6.79 3.59
CA GLU A 38 2.85 7.55 4.25
C GLU A 38 2.63 7.02 5.65
N PHE A 39 2.12 7.86 6.53
CA PHE A 39 1.84 7.47 7.91
C PHE A 39 0.47 8.00 8.33
N ASN A 40 -0.23 7.21 9.14
CA ASN A 40 -1.52 7.57 9.73
C ASN A 40 -2.58 7.84 8.67
N THR A 41 -2.66 6.95 7.68
CA THR A 41 -3.63 7.06 6.61
C THR A 41 -4.12 5.67 6.22
N HIS A 42 -5.34 5.60 5.69
CA HIS A 42 -5.94 4.39 5.15
C HIS A 42 -6.28 4.56 3.68
N LYS A 43 -5.77 5.63 3.06
CA LYS A 43 -5.98 5.92 1.65
C LYS A 43 -4.69 6.45 1.08
N ILE A 44 -4.19 5.80 0.04
CA ILE A 44 -2.92 6.15 -0.60
C ILE A 44 -3.18 6.54 -2.04
N GLU A 45 -2.67 7.69 -2.45
CA GLU A 45 -2.72 8.10 -3.85
C GLU A 45 -1.57 7.42 -4.59
N VAL A 46 -1.89 6.71 -5.67
CA VAL A 46 -0.90 5.99 -6.48
C VAL A 46 -0.95 6.44 -7.94
N SER A 47 -1.66 7.54 -8.24
CA SER A 47 -1.85 8.02 -9.60
C SER A 47 -0.54 8.36 -10.31
N GLU A 48 0.50 8.73 -9.56
CA GLU A 48 1.81 9.09 -10.11
C GLU A 48 2.69 7.88 -10.42
N LEU A 49 2.30 6.69 -9.98
CA LEU A 49 3.10 5.50 -10.21
C LEU A 49 2.93 5.00 -11.65
N SER A 50 4.01 4.51 -12.23
CA SER A 50 3.97 3.87 -13.54
C SER A 50 3.17 2.58 -13.47
N LYS A 51 2.62 2.15 -14.60
CA LYS A 51 1.94 0.86 -14.69
C LYS A 51 2.90 -0.25 -14.27
N GLY A 52 2.40 -1.21 -13.52
CA GLY A 52 3.22 -2.35 -13.13
C GLY A 52 2.77 -2.95 -11.83
N VAL A 53 3.62 -3.85 -11.33
CA VAL A 53 3.39 -4.60 -10.10
C VAL A 53 4.19 -3.96 -8.98
N TYR A 54 3.56 -3.80 -7.82
CA TYR A 54 4.16 -3.19 -6.64
C TYR A 54 3.88 -4.03 -5.41
N ILE A 55 4.69 -3.83 -4.37
CA ILE A 55 4.49 -4.44 -3.06
C ILE A 55 4.17 -3.31 -2.09
N ILE A 56 3.07 -3.45 -1.35
CA ILE A 56 2.72 -2.53 -0.29
C ILE A 56 2.98 -3.20 1.05
N ASN A 57 3.70 -2.51 1.93
CA ASN A 57 3.92 -2.93 3.31
C ASN A 57 3.04 -2.08 4.21
N VAL A 58 2.24 -2.72 5.03
CA VAL A 58 1.36 -2.05 5.99
C VAL A 58 1.77 -2.49 7.38
N SER A 59 2.04 -1.52 8.26
CA SER A 59 2.48 -1.79 9.63
C SER A 59 1.67 -0.94 10.60
N ASP A 60 1.26 -1.52 11.72
CA ASP A 60 0.61 -0.78 12.82
C ASP A 60 1.56 -0.53 13.98
N GLY A 61 2.86 -0.80 13.80
CA GLY A 61 3.86 -0.63 14.85
C GLY A 61 4.08 -1.87 15.69
N VAL A 62 3.20 -2.85 15.62
CA VAL A 62 3.30 -4.11 16.34
C VAL A 62 3.47 -5.26 15.37
N SER A 63 2.68 -5.27 14.31
CA SER A 63 2.75 -6.27 13.27
C SER A 63 2.70 -5.61 11.90
N GLN A 64 3.03 -6.37 10.87
CA GLN A 64 3.07 -5.86 9.52
C GLN A 64 2.67 -6.94 8.53
N THR A 65 2.29 -6.51 7.34
CA THR A 65 1.95 -7.42 6.26
C THR A 65 2.39 -6.81 4.94
N ASN A 66 2.73 -7.68 4.00
CA ASN A 66 3.05 -7.28 2.63
C ASN A 66 1.98 -7.83 1.70
N LYS A 67 1.56 -7.01 0.76
CA LYS A 67 0.62 -7.43 -0.26
C LYS A 67 1.09 -6.92 -1.61
N LYS A 68 0.76 -7.66 -2.66
CA LYS A 68 1.07 -7.27 -4.03
C LYS A 68 -0.15 -6.60 -4.63
N PHE A 69 0.06 -5.53 -5.41
CA PHE A 69 -1.02 -4.94 -6.18
C PHE A 69 -0.53 -4.54 -7.56
N ILE A 70 -1.49 -4.30 -8.45
CA ILE A 70 -1.22 -3.95 -9.83
C ILE A 70 -1.72 -2.53 -10.08
N LYS A 71 -0.84 -1.69 -10.63
CA LYS A 71 -1.17 -0.33 -11.04
C LYS A 71 -1.47 -0.32 -12.54
N ASN A 72 -2.67 0.09 -12.85
CA ASN A 72 -3.08 0.25 -14.25
C ASN A 72 -2.51 1.51 -14.88
#